data_998f84bf1f1f22fbeebe664537edbe31
#
_entry.id   998f84bf1f1f22fbeebe664537edbe31
#
_cell.length_a   1.000
_cell.length_b   1.000
_cell.length_c   1.000
_cell.angle_alpha   90.00
_cell.angle_beta   90.00
_cell.angle_gamma   90.00
#
_symmetry.space_group_name_H-M   'P 1'
#
loop_
_entity.id
_entity.type
_entity.pdbx_description
1 polymer ?
#
loop_
_entity_poly.entity_id
_entity_poly.type
_entity_poly.pdbx_seq_one_letter_code
_entity_poly.pdbx_strand_id
1 'polypeptide(L)'
;MTGSSLPASAGRGATERGHRAVRIGITGPIGCGKSTIARWLGERPGVVVIDADEAARDVLDPGEPALAAVIDRFGRDLLREDGSLDRAGLGRLVFADPAALRDLEAIVHPAVRPRILEALAEADAAGAPAVVIEAIKLVEGGLADQCDEVWLVTCDPAAQRARLIERGTRPADAEQRIAAQGDIVDRLAPSATRVIDTSGSQKDTKADLREVWSSALDRGRVE
;
A
#
# COMPACT_ATOMS: atom_id res chain seq x y z
N MET A 1 -73.17 -0.05 -3.47
CA MET A 1 -72.12 -0.34 -4.48
C MET A 1 -70.95 0.54 -4.15
N THR A 2 -70.04 0.05 -3.35
CA THR A 2 -68.84 0.78 -2.92
C THR A 2 -67.61 0.04 -3.45
N GLY A 3 -67.02 0.63 -4.49
CA GLY A 3 -65.79 0.14 -5.09
C GLY A 3 -64.62 0.53 -4.24
N SER A 4 -63.94 -0.44 -3.60
CA SER A 4 -62.70 -0.25 -2.91
C SER A 4 -61.54 -0.39 -3.87
N SER A 5 -60.86 0.73 -4.18
CA SER A 5 -59.61 0.74 -4.94
C SER A 5 -58.44 0.46 -3.96
N LEU A 6 -57.75 -0.61 -4.18
CA LEU A 6 -56.45 -0.91 -3.52
C LEU A 6 -55.37 0.03 -4.07
N PRO A 7 -54.48 0.57 -3.23
CA PRO A 7 -53.35 1.32 -3.69
C PRO A 7 -52.31 0.40 -4.34
N ALA A 8 -51.76 0.81 -5.45
CA ALA A 8 -50.67 0.17 -6.16
C ALA A 8 -49.44 0.02 -5.27
N SER A 9 -48.84 -1.18 -5.26
CA SER A 9 -47.63 -1.48 -4.61
C SER A 9 -46.50 -0.56 -5.12
N ALA A 10 -45.96 0.26 -4.22
CA ALA A 10 -44.73 1.00 -4.46
C ALA A 10 -43.61 0.02 -4.82
N GLY A 11 -43.04 0.23 -5.99
CA GLY A 11 -41.89 -0.52 -6.45
C GLY A 11 -40.80 -0.51 -5.39
N ARG A 12 -40.35 -1.71 -5.02
CA ARG A 12 -39.14 -1.88 -4.22
C ARG A 12 -38.00 -1.27 -5.02
N GLY A 13 -37.41 -0.20 -4.47
CA GLY A 13 -36.24 0.45 -5.00
C GLY A 13 -35.17 -0.61 -5.30
N ALA A 14 -34.61 -0.50 -6.49
CA ALA A 14 -33.34 -1.13 -6.81
C ALA A 14 -32.36 -0.71 -5.70
N THR A 15 -31.87 -1.67 -4.95
CA THR A 15 -30.72 -1.47 -4.07
C THR A 15 -29.61 -0.92 -4.98
N GLU A 16 -29.31 0.36 -4.84
CA GLU A 16 -28.10 0.96 -5.39
C GLU A 16 -26.96 0.05 -4.97
N ARG A 17 -26.35 -0.62 -5.92
CA ARG A 17 -25.08 -1.32 -5.69
C ARG A 17 -24.11 -0.24 -5.24
N GLY A 18 -23.70 -0.29 -3.97
CA GLY A 18 -22.85 0.70 -3.35
C GLY A 18 -21.63 0.92 -4.26
N HIS A 19 -21.34 2.19 -4.52
CA HIS A 19 -20.18 2.58 -5.31
C HIS A 19 -18.92 2.06 -4.60
N ARG A 20 -18.19 1.14 -5.24
CA ARG A 20 -16.89 0.69 -4.78
C ARG A 20 -15.83 1.56 -5.45
N ALA A 21 -14.93 2.13 -4.66
CA ALA A 21 -13.78 2.88 -5.16
C ALA A 21 -12.85 1.99 -6.02
N VAL A 22 -12.28 2.58 -7.07
CA VAL A 22 -11.21 1.91 -7.84
C VAL A 22 -9.98 1.76 -6.96
N ARG A 23 -9.44 0.56 -6.81
CA ARG A 23 -8.31 0.25 -5.93
C ARG A 23 -7.03 0.06 -6.73
N ILE A 24 -6.07 0.94 -6.51
CA ILE A 24 -4.77 0.94 -7.20
C ILE A 24 -3.68 0.63 -6.18
N GLY A 25 -3.04 -0.52 -6.32
CA GLY A 25 -1.86 -0.88 -5.53
C GLY A 25 -0.58 -0.33 -6.18
N ILE A 26 0.27 0.32 -5.40
CA ILE A 26 1.56 0.83 -5.87
C ILE A 26 2.67 0.08 -5.14
N THR A 27 3.53 -0.59 -5.91
CA THR A 27 4.69 -1.32 -5.39
C THR A 27 5.94 -1.07 -6.23
N GLY A 28 7.07 -1.63 -5.82
CA GLY A 28 8.35 -1.53 -6.53
C GLY A 28 9.53 -1.20 -5.62
N PRO A 29 10.75 -1.08 -6.16
CA PRO A 29 11.97 -0.87 -5.42
C PRO A 29 11.97 0.39 -4.54
N ILE A 30 12.79 0.36 -3.47
CA ILE A 30 13.04 1.55 -2.65
C ILE A 30 13.65 2.66 -3.51
N GLY A 31 13.26 3.92 -3.28
CA GLY A 31 13.84 5.08 -4.00
C GLY A 31 13.27 5.32 -5.40
N CYS A 32 12.44 4.43 -5.97
CA CYS A 32 11.88 4.61 -7.32
C CYS A 32 10.64 5.52 -7.39
N GLY A 33 10.21 6.17 -6.30
CA GLY A 33 9.21 7.25 -6.39
C GLY A 33 7.77 6.84 -6.11
N LYS A 34 7.50 5.65 -5.56
CA LYS A 34 6.15 5.20 -5.14
C LYS A 34 5.39 6.27 -4.37
N SER A 35 5.95 6.75 -3.25
CA SER A 35 5.32 7.77 -2.40
C SER A 35 5.12 9.12 -3.09
N THR A 36 5.93 9.43 -4.10
CA THR A 36 5.74 10.62 -4.94
C THR A 36 4.52 10.46 -5.83
N ILE A 37 4.33 9.27 -6.42
CA ILE A 37 3.15 8.92 -7.23
C ILE A 37 1.91 8.88 -6.34
N ALA A 38 1.97 8.17 -5.20
CA ALA A 38 0.84 8.05 -4.27
C ALA A 38 0.36 9.43 -3.79
N ARG A 39 1.29 10.31 -3.39
CA ARG A 39 0.98 11.69 -3.00
C ARG A 39 0.33 12.47 -4.14
N TRP A 40 0.90 12.40 -5.34
CA TRP A 40 0.35 13.11 -6.50
C TRP A 40 -1.05 12.60 -6.88
N LEU A 41 -1.34 11.32 -6.70
CA LEU A 41 -2.70 10.78 -6.86
C LEU A 41 -3.63 11.26 -5.75
N GLY A 42 -3.15 11.33 -4.51
CA GLY A 42 -3.90 11.83 -3.36
C GLY A 42 -4.24 13.32 -3.40
N GLU A 43 -3.55 14.11 -4.24
CA GLU A 43 -3.93 15.50 -4.50
C GLU A 43 -5.25 15.64 -5.29
N ARG A 44 -5.78 14.55 -5.83
CA ARG A 44 -7.03 14.55 -6.59
C ARG A 44 -8.24 14.52 -5.67
N PRO A 45 -9.33 15.24 -6.03
CA PRO A 45 -10.52 15.29 -5.19
C PRO A 45 -11.06 13.89 -4.85
N GLY A 46 -11.24 13.62 -3.58
CA GLY A 46 -11.84 12.40 -3.05
C GLY A 46 -10.98 11.15 -3.09
N VAL A 47 -9.74 11.21 -3.62
CA VAL A 47 -8.83 10.07 -3.61
C VAL A 47 -8.27 9.84 -2.21
N VAL A 48 -8.38 8.60 -1.73
CA VAL A 48 -7.81 8.16 -0.46
C VAL A 48 -6.47 7.48 -0.72
N VAL A 49 -5.45 7.77 0.09
CA VAL A 49 -4.14 7.11 0.04
C VAL A 49 -3.91 6.36 1.33
N ILE A 50 -3.55 5.09 1.23
CA ILE A 50 -3.23 4.20 2.34
C ILE A 50 -1.76 3.81 2.22
N ASP A 51 -0.92 4.22 3.17
CA ASP A 51 0.47 3.76 3.31
C ASP A 51 0.47 2.49 4.19
N ALA A 52 0.56 1.32 3.56
CA ALA A 52 0.57 0.05 4.29
C ALA A 52 1.88 -0.16 5.09
N ASP A 53 2.98 0.48 4.70
CA ASP A 53 4.22 0.47 5.47
C ASP A 53 4.10 1.34 6.73
N GLU A 54 3.31 2.42 6.70
CA GLU A 54 2.94 3.21 7.88
C GLU A 54 2.02 2.40 8.80
N ALA A 55 0.95 1.82 8.28
CA ALA A 55 0.06 0.94 9.04
C ALA A 55 0.81 -0.23 9.71
N ALA A 56 1.84 -0.80 9.02
CA ALA A 56 2.70 -1.82 9.61
C ALA A 56 3.60 -1.29 10.75
N ARG A 57 3.88 0.00 10.76
CA ARG A 57 4.54 0.65 11.90
C ARG A 57 3.59 0.86 13.07
N ASP A 58 2.39 1.32 12.78
CA ASP A 58 1.39 1.68 13.79
C ASP A 58 0.89 0.48 14.61
N VAL A 59 0.76 -0.70 13.97
CA VAL A 59 0.40 -1.94 14.70
C VAL A 59 1.47 -2.40 15.70
N LEU A 60 2.66 -1.80 15.64
CA LEU A 60 3.77 -2.05 16.58
C LEU A 60 4.00 -0.88 17.54
N ASP A 61 3.03 0.01 17.71
CA ASP A 61 3.11 1.08 18.70
C ASP A 61 2.78 0.57 20.12
N PRO A 62 3.19 1.31 21.16
CA PRO A 62 2.92 0.94 22.54
C PRO A 62 1.44 0.67 22.79
N GLY A 63 1.13 -0.49 23.37
CA GLY A 63 -0.24 -0.93 23.66
C GLY A 63 -0.88 -1.80 22.58
N GLU A 64 -0.30 -1.91 21.41
CA GLU A 64 -0.81 -2.75 20.33
C GLU A 64 -0.55 -4.25 20.59
N PRO A 65 -1.51 -5.15 20.31
CA PRO A 65 -1.33 -6.58 20.49
C PRO A 65 -0.18 -7.18 19.68
N ALA A 66 0.07 -6.64 18.47
CA ALA A 66 1.16 -7.11 17.63
C ALA A 66 2.53 -6.76 18.21
N LEU A 67 2.69 -5.62 18.89
CA LEU A 67 3.92 -5.32 19.63
C LEU A 67 4.19 -6.38 20.71
N ALA A 68 3.17 -6.73 21.50
CA ALA A 68 3.32 -7.76 22.53
C ALA A 68 3.78 -9.09 21.91
N ALA A 69 3.17 -9.53 20.81
CA ALA A 69 3.57 -10.75 20.11
C ALA A 69 5.00 -10.68 19.53
N VAL A 70 5.43 -9.52 19.05
CA VAL A 70 6.82 -9.30 18.61
C VAL A 70 7.79 -9.40 19.77
N ILE A 71 7.49 -8.81 20.92
CA ILE A 71 8.35 -8.88 22.12
C ILE A 71 8.41 -10.31 22.67
N ASP A 72 7.31 -11.05 22.66
CA ASP A 72 7.28 -12.45 23.06
C ASP A 72 8.14 -13.35 22.14
N ARG A 73 8.14 -13.06 20.83
CA ARG A 73 8.91 -13.83 19.84
C ARG A 73 10.39 -13.47 19.79
N PHE A 74 10.72 -12.19 19.90
CA PHE A 74 12.08 -11.68 19.63
C PHE A 74 12.84 -11.20 20.88
N GLY A 75 12.17 -11.08 22.02
CA GLY A 75 12.77 -10.77 23.30
C GLY A 75 12.49 -9.34 23.78
N ARG A 76 12.51 -9.19 25.10
CA ARG A 76 12.23 -7.93 25.80
C ARG A 76 13.29 -6.86 25.60
N ASP A 77 14.49 -7.24 25.17
CA ASP A 77 15.59 -6.30 24.90
C ASP A 77 15.28 -5.37 23.71
N LEU A 78 14.24 -5.70 22.92
CA LEU A 78 13.72 -4.82 21.87
C LEU A 78 12.72 -3.79 22.38
N LEU A 79 12.33 -3.82 23.65
CA LEU A 79 11.43 -2.84 24.25
C LEU A 79 12.26 -1.75 24.95
N ARG A 80 12.05 -0.50 24.55
CA ARG A 80 12.67 0.66 25.19
C ARG A 80 12.00 1.01 26.51
N GLU A 81 12.63 1.87 27.31
CA GLU A 81 12.10 2.33 28.62
C GLU A 81 10.74 3.04 28.50
N ASP A 82 10.47 3.71 27.37
CA ASP A 82 9.21 4.38 27.07
C ASP A 82 8.11 3.45 26.52
N GLY A 83 8.38 2.13 26.47
CA GLY A 83 7.47 1.13 25.94
C GLY A 83 7.46 1.02 24.41
N SER A 84 8.26 1.81 23.71
CA SER A 84 8.37 1.73 22.26
C SER A 84 9.32 0.62 21.80
N LEU A 85 9.09 0.14 20.56
CA LEU A 85 9.93 -0.89 19.93
C LEU A 85 11.27 -0.29 19.48
N ASP A 86 12.39 -0.94 19.78
CA ASP A 86 13.66 -0.68 19.08
C ASP A 86 13.60 -1.22 17.63
N ARG A 87 13.01 -0.43 16.75
CA ARG A 87 12.86 -0.79 15.33
C ARG A 87 14.19 -1.07 14.63
N ALA A 88 15.26 -0.38 15.05
CA ALA A 88 16.59 -0.61 14.50
C ALA A 88 17.18 -1.94 14.97
N GLY A 89 16.98 -2.29 16.25
CA GLY A 89 17.36 -3.57 16.81
C GLY A 89 16.63 -4.73 16.14
N LEU A 90 15.30 -4.65 16.06
CA LEU A 90 14.48 -5.63 15.36
C LEU A 90 14.90 -5.76 13.89
N GLY A 91 15.12 -4.65 13.20
CA GLY A 91 15.58 -4.65 11.80
C GLY A 91 16.90 -5.41 11.64
N ARG A 92 17.90 -5.14 12.48
CA ARG A 92 19.19 -5.89 12.45
C ARG A 92 18.98 -7.38 12.60
N LEU A 93 18.11 -7.80 13.51
CA LEU A 93 17.82 -9.20 13.78
C LEU A 93 17.15 -9.87 12.57
N VAL A 94 16.08 -9.30 12.06
CA VAL A 94 15.28 -9.94 10.99
C VAL A 94 15.95 -9.87 9.61
N PHE A 95 16.78 -8.87 9.34
CA PHE A 95 17.55 -8.82 8.10
C PHE A 95 18.74 -9.77 8.06
N ALA A 96 19.22 -10.22 9.24
CA ALA A 96 20.28 -11.22 9.34
C ALA A 96 19.77 -12.66 9.24
N ASP A 97 18.47 -12.90 9.49
CA ASP A 97 17.86 -14.23 9.52
C ASP A 97 16.52 -14.25 8.75
N PRO A 98 16.47 -14.93 7.57
CA PRO A 98 15.23 -15.08 6.81
C PRO A 98 14.10 -15.79 7.56
N ALA A 99 14.40 -16.64 8.56
CA ALA A 99 13.36 -17.27 9.38
C ALA A 99 12.75 -16.24 10.33
N ALA A 100 13.58 -15.44 11.00
CA ALA A 100 13.12 -14.35 11.84
C ALA A 100 12.27 -13.32 11.05
N LEU A 101 12.65 -13.01 9.82
CA LEU A 101 11.84 -12.13 8.96
C LEU A 101 10.46 -12.72 8.70
N ARG A 102 10.38 -14.02 8.36
CA ARG A 102 9.06 -14.68 8.16
C ARG A 102 8.20 -14.68 9.42
N ASP A 103 8.80 -14.88 10.59
CA ASP A 103 8.09 -14.86 11.87
C ASP A 103 7.53 -13.46 12.17
N LEU A 104 8.32 -12.40 11.89
CA LEU A 104 7.84 -11.02 12.01
C LEU A 104 6.67 -10.75 11.07
N GLU A 105 6.77 -11.17 9.82
CA GLU A 105 5.71 -11.03 8.82
C GLU A 105 4.44 -11.78 9.22
N ALA A 106 4.57 -12.97 9.79
CA ALA A 106 3.44 -13.76 10.29
C ALA A 106 2.70 -13.09 11.46
N ILE A 107 3.37 -12.21 12.21
CA ILE A 107 2.74 -11.40 13.27
C ILE A 107 2.14 -10.11 12.69
N VAL A 108 2.88 -9.40 11.84
CA VAL A 108 2.51 -8.07 11.38
C VAL A 108 1.41 -8.10 10.32
N HIS A 109 1.47 -9.00 9.32
CA HIS A 109 0.49 -9.02 8.23
C HIS A 109 -0.95 -9.21 8.71
N PRO A 110 -1.26 -10.16 9.64
CA PRO A 110 -2.61 -10.31 10.19
C PRO A 110 -3.09 -9.09 10.99
N ALA A 111 -2.18 -8.32 11.59
CA ALA A 111 -2.52 -7.11 12.34
C ALA A 111 -2.80 -5.90 11.43
N VAL A 112 -2.08 -5.80 10.31
CA VAL A 112 -2.23 -4.71 9.34
C VAL A 112 -3.47 -4.90 8.46
N ARG A 113 -3.73 -6.13 8.01
CA ARG A 113 -4.81 -6.42 7.04
C ARG A 113 -6.18 -5.88 7.45
N PRO A 114 -6.67 -6.06 8.70
CA PRO A 114 -7.95 -5.49 9.13
C PRO A 114 -8.01 -3.97 9.02
N ARG A 115 -6.93 -3.26 9.37
CA ARG A 115 -6.86 -1.79 9.27
C ARG A 115 -6.97 -1.30 7.83
N ILE A 116 -6.29 -1.99 6.90
CA ILE A 116 -6.40 -1.68 5.47
C ILE A 116 -7.82 -1.94 4.96
N LEU A 117 -8.44 -3.07 5.34
CA LEU A 117 -9.81 -3.40 4.93
C LEU A 117 -10.83 -2.40 5.49
N GLU A 118 -10.66 -1.94 6.72
CA GLU A 118 -11.48 -0.90 7.34
C GLU A 118 -11.36 0.42 6.58
N ALA A 119 -10.14 0.88 6.30
CA ALA A 119 -9.90 2.10 5.53
C ALA A 119 -10.48 2.02 4.10
N LEU A 120 -10.46 0.83 3.47
CA LEU A 120 -11.11 0.59 2.19
C LEU A 120 -12.64 0.70 2.30
N ALA A 121 -13.23 0.13 3.34
CA ALA A 121 -14.68 0.18 3.58
C ALA A 121 -15.15 1.63 3.88
N GLU A 122 -14.36 2.39 4.64
CA GLU A 122 -14.63 3.80 4.91
C GLU A 122 -14.57 4.64 3.62
N ALA A 123 -13.57 4.40 2.77
CA ALA A 123 -13.46 5.08 1.48
C ALA A 123 -14.64 4.76 0.56
N ASP A 124 -15.06 3.50 0.49
CA ASP A 124 -16.24 3.07 -0.28
C ASP A 124 -17.52 3.75 0.26
N ALA A 125 -17.70 3.78 1.59
CA ALA A 125 -18.83 4.43 2.25
C ALA A 125 -18.86 5.96 2.04
N ALA A 126 -17.68 6.59 1.93
CA ALA A 126 -17.53 8.01 1.63
C ALA A 126 -17.73 8.33 0.14
N GLY A 127 -17.91 7.33 -0.73
CA GLY A 127 -18.05 7.53 -2.17
C GLY A 127 -16.76 7.98 -2.86
N ALA A 128 -15.59 7.55 -2.33
CA ALA A 128 -14.31 7.87 -2.91
C ALA A 128 -14.23 7.35 -4.37
N PRO A 129 -13.72 8.14 -5.33
CA PRO A 129 -13.56 7.68 -6.71
C PRO A 129 -12.47 6.61 -6.83
N ALA A 130 -11.44 6.68 -5.99
CA ALA A 130 -10.37 5.69 -5.95
C ALA A 130 -9.67 5.65 -4.59
N VAL A 131 -9.05 4.49 -4.31
CA VAL A 131 -8.12 4.30 -3.20
C VAL A 131 -6.77 3.84 -3.76
N VAL A 132 -5.71 4.47 -3.30
CA VAL A 132 -4.32 4.12 -3.63
C VAL A 132 -3.70 3.43 -2.41
N ILE A 133 -3.21 2.21 -2.57
CA ILE A 133 -2.51 1.46 -1.52
C ILE A 133 -1.02 1.42 -1.88
N GLU A 134 -0.19 2.11 -1.11
CA GLU A 134 1.27 2.05 -1.26
C GLU A 134 1.86 1.00 -0.31
N ALA A 135 2.63 0.05 -0.86
CA ALA A 135 3.37 -0.93 -0.07
C ALA A 135 4.58 -1.47 -0.85
N ILE A 136 5.71 -1.67 -0.17
CA ILE A 136 6.85 -2.40 -0.75
C ILE A 136 6.48 -3.88 -0.93
N LYS A 137 5.79 -4.46 0.06
CA LYS A 137 5.35 -5.87 0.08
C LYS A 137 3.88 -6.04 -0.30
N LEU A 138 3.40 -5.27 -1.27
CA LEU A 138 2.00 -5.29 -1.71
C LEU A 138 1.57 -6.70 -2.16
N VAL A 139 2.41 -7.37 -2.93
CA VAL A 139 2.14 -8.69 -3.51
C VAL A 139 2.38 -9.78 -2.45
N GLU A 140 3.56 -9.79 -1.84
CA GLU A 140 3.94 -10.79 -0.84
C GLU A 140 3.06 -10.74 0.41
N GLY A 141 2.56 -9.55 0.78
CA GLY A 141 1.62 -9.33 1.88
C GLY A 141 0.16 -9.63 1.53
N GLY A 142 -0.14 -10.03 0.28
CA GLY A 142 -1.50 -10.38 -0.17
C GLY A 142 -2.45 -9.18 -0.28
N LEU A 143 -1.93 -7.95 -0.29
CA LEU A 143 -2.75 -6.75 -0.51
C LEU A 143 -3.06 -6.52 -1.98
N ALA A 144 -2.28 -7.09 -2.89
CA ALA A 144 -2.53 -7.03 -4.32
C ALA A 144 -3.91 -7.61 -4.71
N ASP A 145 -4.40 -8.62 -3.97
CA ASP A 145 -5.72 -9.23 -4.17
C ASP A 145 -6.89 -8.27 -3.86
N GLN A 146 -6.61 -7.16 -3.19
CA GLN A 146 -7.59 -6.11 -2.91
C GLN A 146 -7.61 -5.02 -3.99
N CYS A 147 -6.69 -5.07 -4.97
CA CYS A 147 -6.49 -4.04 -5.96
C CYS A 147 -7.08 -4.45 -7.32
N ASP A 148 -7.70 -3.49 -8.01
CA ASP A 148 -8.14 -3.65 -9.40
C ASP A 148 -6.97 -3.51 -10.36
N GLU A 149 -5.97 -2.70 -9.98
CA GLU A 149 -4.71 -2.55 -10.70
C GLU A 149 -3.52 -2.58 -9.74
N VAL A 150 -2.43 -3.19 -10.18
CA VAL A 150 -1.13 -3.15 -9.50
C VAL A 150 -0.13 -2.40 -10.37
N TRP A 151 0.34 -1.27 -9.89
CA TRP A 151 1.33 -0.43 -10.58
C TRP A 151 2.72 -0.69 -10.01
N LEU A 152 3.56 -1.30 -10.82
CA LEU A 152 4.98 -1.51 -10.52
C LEU A 152 5.78 -0.26 -10.90
N VAL A 153 6.25 0.46 -9.91
CA VAL A 153 7.08 1.65 -10.12
C VAL A 153 8.54 1.24 -10.19
N THR A 154 9.17 1.56 -11.32
CA THR A 154 10.58 1.27 -11.58
C THR A 154 11.39 2.55 -11.76
N CYS A 155 12.70 2.44 -11.70
CA CYS A 155 13.63 3.50 -12.09
C CYS A 155 15.02 2.93 -12.36
N ASP A 156 15.85 3.69 -13.09
CA ASP A 156 17.25 3.34 -13.29
C ASP A 156 18.00 3.22 -11.96
N PRO A 157 18.95 2.28 -11.83
CA PRO A 157 19.75 2.13 -10.61
C PRO A 157 20.51 3.41 -10.22
N ALA A 158 20.95 4.22 -11.19
CA ALA A 158 21.60 5.49 -10.91
C ALA A 158 20.63 6.51 -10.30
N ALA A 159 19.40 6.63 -10.82
CA ALA A 159 18.34 7.47 -10.28
C ALA A 159 17.89 7.01 -8.90
N GLN A 160 17.76 5.69 -8.70
CA GLN A 160 17.43 5.08 -7.42
C GLN A 160 18.44 5.47 -6.33
N ARG A 161 19.72 5.26 -6.63
CA ARG A 161 20.83 5.58 -5.72
C ARG A 161 20.87 7.08 -5.39
N ALA A 162 20.81 7.94 -6.41
CA ALA A 162 20.83 9.39 -6.23
C ALA A 162 19.71 9.86 -5.30
N ARG A 163 18.48 9.38 -5.49
CA ARG A 163 17.31 9.73 -4.66
C ARG A 163 17.43 9.24 -3.21
N LEU A 164 18.05 8.09 -2.96
CA LEU A 164 18.31 7.62 -1.60
C LEU A 164 19.33 8.50 -0.88
N ILE A 165 20.40 8.91 -1.58
CA ILE A 165 21.42 9.81 -1.02
C ILE A 165 20.82 11.20 -0.74
N GLU A 166 20.03 11.75 -1.68
CA GLU A 166 19.34 13.04 -1.51
C GLU A 166 18.41 13.04 -0.29
N ARG A 167 17.81 11.89 0.05
CA ARG A 167 16.99 11.70 1.28
C ARG A 167 17.82 11.46 2.53
N GLY A 168 19.14 11.66 2.50
CA GLY A 168 20.03 11.54 3.64
C GLY A 168 20.53 10.12 3.95
N THR A 169 20.28 9.15 3.07
CA THR A 169 20.87 7.81 3.22
C THR A 169 22.35 7.87 2.87
N ARG A 170 23.21 7.32 3.73
CA ARG A 170 24.65 7.23 3.41
C ARG A 170 24.86 6.38 2.17
N PRO A 171 25.84 6.69 1.29
CA PRO A 171 26.06 5.96 0.03
C PRO A 171 26.20 4.44 0.22
N ALA A 172 26.96 3.99 1.21
CA ALA A 172 27.13 2.56 1.50
C ALA A 172 25.83 1.87 1.94
N ASP A 173 24.99 2.56 2.73
CA ASP A 173 23.69 2.04 3.17
C ASP A 173 22.68 2.01 2.01
N ALA A 174 22.78 2.95 1.08
CA ALA A 174 21.95 2.96 -0.13
C ALA A 174 22.26 1.75 -1.01
N GLU A 175 23.56 1.47 -1.26
CA GLU A 175 23.99 0.28 -2.01
C GLU A 175 23.53 -1.01 -1.35
N GLN A 176 23.69 -1.12 -0.03
CA GLN A 176 23.26 -2.30 0.72
C GLN A 176 21.74 -2.51 0.60
N ARG A 177 20.94 -1.44 0.71
CA ARG A 177 19.46 -1.52 0.59
C ARG A 177 19.01 -1.90 -0.82
N ILE A 178 19.69 -1.38 -1.85
CA ILE A 178 19.42 -1.74 -3.24
C ILE A 178 19.76 -3.21 -3.47
N ALA A 179 20.96 -3.63 -3.05
CA ALA A 179 21.42 -5.02 -3.19
C ALA A 179 20.51 -6.02 -2.46
N ALA A 180 20.00 -5.66 -1.27
CA ALA A 180 19.09 -6.51 -0.49
C ALA A 180 17.74 -6.76 -1.18
N GLN A 181 17.33 -5.91 -2.11
CA GLN A 181 16.10 -6.11 -2.89
C GLN A 181 16.29 -7.07 -4.07
N GLY A 182 17.54 -7.23 -4.57
CA GLY A 182 17.87 -8.12 -5.66
C GLY A 182 17.02 -7.88 -6.90
N ASP A 183 16.46 -8.95 -7.45
CA ASP A 183 15.62 -9.00 -8.64
C ASP A 183 14.12 -8.65 -8.38
N ILE A 184 13.87 -7.74 -7.45
CA ILE A 184 12.49 -7.39 -7.02
C ILE A 184 11.58 -7.01 -8.20
N VAL A 185 12.10 -6.33 -9.22
CA VAL A 185 11.32 -5.93 -10.39
C VAL A 185 10.84 -7.17 -11.15
N ASP A 186 11.74 -8.12 -11.42
CA ASP A 186 11.40 -9.36 -12.15
C ASP A 186 10.41 -10.23 -11.37
N ARG A 187 10.52 -10.26 -10.02
CA ARG A 187 9.59 -11.00 -9.17
C ARG A 187 8.20 -10.37 -9.11
N LEU A 188 8.11 -9.05 -9.16
CA LEU A 188 6.83 -8.32 -9.09
C LEU A 188 6.16 -8.15 -10.45
N ALA A 189 6.92 -8.16 -11.55
CA ALA A 189 6.41 -7.94 -12.90
C ALA A 189 5.21 -8.84 -13.28
N PRO A 190 5.16 -10.16 -12.93
CA PRO A 190 4.01 -11.01 -13.25
C PRO A 190 2.70 -10.58 -12.58
N SER A 191 2.76 -9.87 -11.44
CA SER A 191 1.59 -9.37 -10.72
C SER A 191 1.20 -7.95 -11.12
N ALA A 192 2.04 -7.27 -11.90
CA ALA A 192 1.81 -5.90 -12.29
C ALA A 192 0.83 -5.82 -13.47
N THR A 193 -0.19 -4.98 -13.34
CA THR A 193 -1.07 -4.61 -14.47
C THR A 193 -0.45 -3.49 -15.30
N ARG A 194 0.44 -2.70 -14.70
CA ARG A 194 1.19 -1.62 -15.34
C ARG A 194 2.58 -1.48 -14.76
N VAL A 195 3.51 -1.04 -15.60
CA VAL A 195 4.85 -0.62 -15.19
C VAL A 195 4.98 0.89 -15.40
N ILE A 196 5.37 1.61 -14.35
CA ILE A 196 5.57 3.06 -14.37
C ILE A 196 7.07 3.33 -14.20
N ASP A 197 7.73 3.73 -15.26
CA ASP A 197 9.14 4.12 -15.22
C ASP A 197 9.28 5.58 -14.77
N THR A 198 10.09 5.79 -13.75
CA THR A 198 10.36 7.12 -13.18
C THR A 198 11.81 7.55 -13.38
N SER A 199 12.56 6.93 -14.29
CA SER A 199 13.95 7.28 -14.60
C SER A 199 14.08 8.69 -15.18
N GLY A 200 13.07 9.12 -15.93
CA GLY A 200 12.99 10.42 -16.57
C GLY A 200 12.67 11.58 -15.63
N SER A 201 12.29 12.72 -16.22
CA SER A 201 11.90 13.89 -15.44
C SER A 201 10.56 13.69 -14.73
N GLN A 202 10.35 14.38 -13.60
CA GLN A 202 9.06 14.38 -12.91
C GLN A 202 7.91 14.88 -13.79
N LYS A 203 8.22 15.78 -14.75
CA LYS A 203 7.22 16.32 -15.69
C LYS A 203 6.71 15.23 -16.64
N ASP A 204 7.63 14.43 -17.19
CA ASP A 204 7.28 13.35 -18.11
C ASP A 204 6.51 12.25 -17.37
N THR A 205 7.01 11.80 -16.21
CA THR A 205 6.30 10.85 -15.35
C THR A 205 4.87 11.33 -15.01
N LYS A 206 4.68 12.62 -14.70
CA LYS A 206 3.34 13.17 -14.44
C LYS A 206 2.45 13.19 -15.68
N ALA A 207 3.01 13.33 -16.88
CA ALA A 207 2.23 13.25 -18.12
C ALA A 207 1.70 11.83 -18.34
N ASP A 208 2.58 10.84 -18.24
CA ASP A 208 2.23 9.42 -18.36
C ASP A 208 1.21 8.99 -17.30
N LEU A 209 1.39 9.43 -16.05
CA LEU A 209 0.47 9.12 -14.96
C LEU A 209 -0.94 9.68 -15.18
N ARG A 210 -1.12 10.82 -15.89
CA ARG A 210 -2.46 11.33 -16.19
C ARG A 210 -3.23 10.40 -17.11
N GLU A 211 -2.57 9.86 -18.12
CA GLU A 211 -3.16 8.92 -19.07
C GLU A 211 -3.51 7.61 -18.39
N VAL A 212 -2.55 7.05 -17.64
CA VAL A 212 -2.72 5.81 -16.87
C VAL A 212 -3.86 5.93 -15.87
N TRP A 213 -3.93 7.04 -15.14
CA TRP A 213 -5.00 7.34 -14.18
C TRP A 213 -6.38 7.39 -14.82
N SER A 214 -6.53 8.14 -15.92
CA SER A 214 -7.81 8.23 -16.62
C SER A 214 -8.30 6.85 -17.06
N SER A 215 -7.39 6.05 -17.65
CA SER A 215 -7.68 4.68 -18.08
C SER A 215 -8.06 3.74 -16.91
N ALA A 216 -7.48 3.93 -15.73
CA ALA A 216 -7.81 3.12 -14.55
C ALA A 216 -9.23 3.41 -14.05
N LEU A 217 -9.61 4.70 -13.97
CA LEU A 217 -10.95 5.10 -13.55
C LEU A 217 -12.04 4.67 -14.54
N ASP A 218 -11.76 4.70 -15.84
CA ASP A 218 -12.73 4.30 -16.86
C ASP A 218 -13.03 2.79 -16.78
N ARG A 219 -12.04 1.95 -16.47
CA ARG A 219 -12.25 0.51 -16.28
C ARG A 219 -13.06 0.18 -15.04
N GLY A 220 -12.80 0.84 -13.91
CA GLY A 220 -13.54 0.61 -12.67
C GLY A 220 -15.01 1.07 -12.71
N ARG A 221 -15.42 1.78 -13.77
CA ARG A 221 -16.83 2.18 -13.98
C ARG A 221 -17.64 1.19 -14.84
N VAL A 222 -16.97 0.24 -15.45
CA VAL A 222 -17.59 -0.70 -16.41
C VAL A 222 -17.93 -2.05 -15.76
N GLU A 223 -17.38 -2.35 -14.58
CA GLU A 223 -17.69 -3.54 -13.77
C GLU A 223 -18.72 -3.24 -12.66
#